data_6e6d01891644b53f4f7c572d8cde5f23
#
_entry.id   6e6d01891644b53f4f7c572d8cde5f23
#
_cell.length_a   1.000
_cell.length_b   1.000
_cell.length_c   1.000
_cell.angle_alpha   90.00
_cell.angle_beta   90.00
_cell.angle_gamma   90.00
#
_symmetry.space_group_name_H-M   'P 1'
#
loop_
_entity.id
_entity.type
_entity.pdbx_description
1 polymer ?
#
loop_
_entity_poly.entity_id
_entity_poly.type
_entity_poly.pdbx_seq_one_letter_code
_entity_poly.pdbx_strand_id
1 'polypeptide(L)'
;MKYVYLIRSEESGMYKVGVSKHPKKRIKQLQTGNGEELTLIESFPSNFPHKVETALHNGYAPDKKRGEWFMLGIEQEFNFISDCAKIEQNIKYLIMEGNEFI
;
A
#
# COMPACT_ATOMS: atom_id res chain seq x y z
N MET A 1 -3.49 -12.20 -10.43
CA MET A 1 -3.51 -11.64 -9.07
C MET A 1 -2.92 -10.24 -9.07
N LYS A 2 -3.48 -9.35 -8.28
CA LYS A 2 -2.93 -8.02 -8.07
C LYS A 2 -2.24 -7.94 -6.72
N TYR A 3 -1.31 -7.00 -6.61
CA TYR A 3 -0.51 -6.80 -5.41
C TYR A 3 -0.74 -5.40 -4.86
N VAL A 4 -0.82 -5.31 -3.53
CA VAL A 4 -0.75 -4.04 -2.83
C VAL A 4 0.73 -3.80 -2.54
N TYR A 5 1.29 -2.70 -3.01
CA TYR A 5 2.72 -2.45 -2.88
C TYR A 5 3.00 -1.23 -2.00
N LEU A 6 4.20 -1.23 -1.44
CA LEU A 6 4.74 -0.12 -0.66
C LEU A 6 6.04 0.33 -1.32
N ILE A 7 6.09 1.58 -1.72
CA ILE A 7 7.27 2.22 -2.31
C ILE A 7 7.77 3.31 -1.36
N ARG A 8 9.09 3.43 -1.24
CA ARG A 8 9.72 4.50 -0.48
C ARG A 8 10.55 5.38 -1.41
N SER A 9 10.45 6.70 -1.23
CA SER A 9 11.36 7.66 -1.85
C SER A 9 12.59 7.79 -0.95
N GLU A 10 13.77 7.52 -1.49
CA GLU A 10 14.99 7.47 -0.69
C GLU A 10 15.42 8.83 -0.15
N GLU A 11 15.17 9.90 -0.91
CA GLU A 11 15.56 11.25 -0.48
C GLU A 11 14.62 11.85 0.55
N SER A 12 13.31 11.81 0.28
CA SER A 12 12.32 12.40 1.17
C SER A 12 11.94 11.50 2.33
N GLY A 13 12.14 10.18 2.19
CA GLY A 13 11.68 9.20 3.16
C GLY A 13 10.19 8.97 3.18
N MET A 14 9.47 9.52 2.20
CA MET A 14 8.03 9.33 2.10
C MET A 14 7.68 8.02 1.39
N TYR A 15 6.47 7.53 1.66
CA TYR A 15 5.98 6.25 1.16
C TYR A 15 4.72 6.42 0.33
N LYS A 16 4.55 5.50 -0.62
CA LYS A 16 3.35 5.44 -1.46
C LYS A 16 2.81 4.01 -1.43
N VAL A 17 1.49 3.89 -1.27
CA VAL A 17 0.76 2.62 -1.32
C VAL A 17 -0.06 2.60 -2.60
N GLY A 18 0.05 1.54 -3.36
CA GLY A 18 -0.71 1.38 -4.60
C GLY A 18 -1.02 -0.08 -4.91
N VAL A 19 -1.67 -0.30 -6.05
CA VAL A 19 -2.06 -1.63 -6.53
C VAL A 19 -1.55 -1.83 -7.94
N SER A 20 -0.98 -3.00 -8.22
CA SER A 20 -0.52 -3.36 -9.56
C SER A 20 -0.46 -4.88 -9.72
N LYS A 21 -0.66 -5.36 -10.94
CA LYS A 21 -0.37 -6.76 -11.30
C LYS A 21 1.13 -7.01 -11.35
N HIS A 22 1.91 -5.95 -11.61
CA HIS A 22 3.35 -6.04 -11.80
C HIS A 22 4.05 -4.90 -11.05
N PRO A 23 4.22 -5.02 -9.71
CA PRO A 23 4.82 -3.94 -8.91
C PRO A 23 6.21 -3.51 -9.38
N LYS A 24 7.05 -4.46 -9.79
CA LYS A 24 8.40 -4.14 -10.27
C LYS A 24 8.37 -3.31 -11.55
N LYS A 25 7.44 -3.60 -12.44
CA LYS A 25 7.24 -2.84 -13.67
C LYS A 25 6.66 -1.46 -13.35
N ARG A 26 5.71 -1.43 -12.41
CA ARG A 26 5.05 -0.19 -12.01
C ARG A 26 6.03 0.80 -11.40
N ILE A 27 6.96 0.32 -10.55
CA ILE A 27 7.95 1.22 -9.95
C ILE A 27 8.87 1.85 -11.01
N LYS A 28 9.22 1.11 -12.06
CA LYS A 28 10.00 1.65 -13.17
C LYS A 28 9.26 2.77 -13.88
N GLN A 29 7.95 2.62 -14.08
CA GLN A 29 7.12 3.65 -14.70
C GLN A 29 7.06 4.90 -13.82
N LEU A 30 6.86 4.71 -12.50
CA LEU A 30 6.83 5.81 -11.54
C LEU A 30 8.18 6.52 -11.45
N GLN A 31 9.27 5.76 -11.53
CA GLN A 31 10.63 6.31 -11.50
C GLN A 31 10.90 7.26 -12.66
N THR A 32 10.38 6.97 -13.83
CA THR A 32 10.59 7.79 -15.04
C THR A 32 10.12 9.23 -14.84
N GLY A 33 9.01 9.44 -14.12
CA GLY A 33 8.46 10.77 -13.87
C GLY A 33 8.86 11.38 -12.55
N ASN A 34 9.80 10.75 -11.82
CA ASN A 34 10.15 11.19 -10.46
C ASN A 34 11.64 11.47 -10.35
N GLY A 35 12.00 12.63 -9.80
CA GLY A 35 13.39 13.04 -9.61
C GLY A 35 14.09 12.34 -8.45
N GLU A 36 13.35 11.68 -7.55
CA GLU A 36 13.92 10.96 -6.42
C GLU A 36 13.98 9.48 -6.72
N GLU A 37 14.99 8.80 -6.16
CA GLU A 37 15.11 7.35 -6.29
C GLU A 37 14.00 6.66 -5.51
N LEU A 38 13.27 5.76 -6.17
CA LEU A 38 12.18 4.99 -5.57
C LEU A 38 12.62 3.55 -5.34
N THR A 39 12.27 3.01 -4.18
CA THR A 39 12.56 1.62 -3.82
C THR A 39 11.25 0.88 -3.53
N LEU A 40 11.07 -0.28 -4.15
CA LEU A 40 9.96 -1.16 -3.83
C LEU A 40 10.29 -1.89 -2.53
N ILE A 41 9.58 -1.53 -1.46
CA ILE A 41 9.83 -2.09 -0.12
C ILE A 41 9.15 -3.45 0.01
N GLU A 42 7.86 -3.53 -0.34
CA GLU A 42 7.08 -4.74 -0.19
C GLU A 42 5.98 -4.80 -1.24
N SER A 43 5.52 -6.04 -1.52
CA SER A 43 4.32 -6.26 -2.32
C SER A 43 3.55 -7.42 -1.70
N PHE A 44 2.26 -7.21 -1.49
CA PHE A 44 1.37 -8.16 -0.85
C PHE A 44 0.36 -8.68 -1.88
N PRO A 45 0.36 -10.00 -2.19
CA PRO A 45 -0.61 -10.58 -3.11
C PRO A 45 -1.99 -10.59 -2.44
N SER A 46 -2.97 -9.95 -3.05
CA SER A 46 -4.27 -9.76 -2.43
C SER A 46 -5.42 -10.23 -3.33
N ASN A 47 -6.43 -10.82 -2.71
CA ASN A 47 -7.69 -11.15 -3.37
C ASN A 47 -8.65 -9.95 -3.39
N PHE A 48 -8.38 -8.94 -2.56
CA PHE A 48 -9.19 -7.73 -2.44
C PHE A 48 -8.29 -6.49 -2.47
N PRO A 49 -7.45 -6.33 -3.52
CA PRO A 49 -6.36 -5.35 -3.47
C PRO A 49 -6.83 -3.90 -3.28
N HIS A 50 -7.90 -3.50 -3.96
CA HIS A 50 -8.39 -2.12 -3.85
C HIS A 50 -9.00 -1.83 -2.48
N LYS A 51 -9.65 -2.82 -1.86
CA LYS A 51 -10.20 -2.68 -0.51
C LYS A 51 -9.09 -2.59 0.53
N VAL A 52 -8.04 -3.38 0.36
CA VAL A 52 -6.85 -3.34 1.24
C VAL A 52 -6.15 -1.99 1.08
N GLU A 53 -5.96 -1.53 -0.15
CA GLU A 53 -5.36 -0.22 -0.42
C GLU A 53 -6.15 0.90 0.25
N THR A 54 -7.47 0.90 0.09
CA THR A 54 -8.33 1.92 0.69
C THR A 54 -8.21 1.92 2.21
N ALA A 55 -8.20 0.74 2.84
CA ALA A 55 -8.05 0.62 4.28
C ALA A 55 -6.71 1.16 4.76
N LEU A 56 -5.62 0.86 4.01
CA LEU A 56 -4.29 1.39 4.33
C LEU A 56 -4.26 2.92 4.20
N HIS A 57 -4.81 3.46 3.11
CA HIS A 57 -4.86 4.92 2.91
C HIS A 57 -5.61 5.59 4.05
N ASN A 58 -6.72 5.01 4.49
CA ASN A 58 -7.48 5.54 5.62
C ASN A 58 -6.69 5.47 6.94
N GLY A 59 -6.02 4.34 7.17
CA GLY A 59 -5.20 4.15 8.36
C GLY A 59 -3.98 5.06 8.41
N TYR A 60 -3.41 5.38 7.26
CA TYR A 60 -2.24 6.25 7.15
C TYR A 60 -2.60 7.72 6.97
N ALA A 61 -3.89 8.06 6.88
CA ALA A 61 -4.33 9.43 6.61
C ALA A 61 -3.69 10.49 7.54
N PRO A 62 -3.51 10.22 8.86
CA PRO A 62 -2.85 11.19 9.74
C PRO A 62 -1.41 11.52 9.32
N ASP A 63 -0.75 10.62 8.60
CA ASP A 63 0.63 10.77 8.16
C ASP A 63 0.75 11.26 6.72
N LYS A 64 -0.37 11.61 6.10
CA LYS A 64 -0.39 12.07 4.71
C LYS A 64 0.29 13.43 4.59
N LYS A 65 1.20 13.57 3.65
CA LYS A 65 1.96 14.80 3.44
C LYS A 65 1.59 15.52 2.14
N ARG A 66 1.63 14.81 1.01
CA ARG A 66 1.39 15.43 -0.28
C ARG A 66 0.77 14.40 -1.23
N GLY A 67 -0.43 14.70 -1.75
CA GLY A 67 -1.10 13.80 -2.67
C GLY A 67 -1.27 12.41 -2.09
N GLU A 68 -0.66 11.41 -2.72
CA GLU A 68 -0.71 10.01 -2.27
C GLU A 68 0.53 9.59 -1.46
N TRP A 69 1.34 10.55 -1.02
CA TRP A 69 2.56 10.28 -0.26
C TRP A 69 2.33 10.45 1.24
N PHE A 70 2.87 9.50 2.01
CA PHE A 70 2.72 9.43 3.46
C PHE A 70 4.09 9.47 4.14
N MET A 71 4.18 10.15 5.28
CA MET A 71 5.38 10.11 6.12
C MET A 71 5.18 9.02 7.18
N LEU A 72 5.50 7.79 6.82
CA LEU A 72 5.35 6.64 7.71
C LEU A 72 6.60 6.47 8.57
N GLY A 73 6.41 5.88 9.76
CA GLY A 73 7.52 5.48 10.61
C GLY A 73 8.06 4.13 10.21
N ILE A 74 9.24 3.77 10.75
CA ILE A 74 9.89 2.50 10.45
C ILE A 74 9.06 1.30 10.91
N GLU A 75 8.26 1.46 11.97
CA GLU A 75 7.37 0.40 12.43
C GLU A 75 6.28 0.11 11.41
N GLN A 76 5.73 1.16 10.79
CA GLN A 76 4.70 1.01 9.76
C GLN A 76 5.27 0.31 8.52
N GLU A 77 6.49 0.65 8.14
CA GLU A 77 7.19 -0.03 7.05
C GLU A 77 7.37 -1.52 7.39
N PHE A 78 7.90 -1.80 8.57
CA PHE A 78 8.18 -3.16 9.03
C PHE A 78 6.91 -4.00 9.12
N ASN A 79 5.79 -3.41 9.54
CA ASN A 79 4.53 -4.10 9.75
C ASN A 79 3.63 -4.16 8.51
N PHE A 80 4.08 -3.64 7.38
CA PHE A 80 3.22 -3.47 6.20
C PHE A 80 2.54 -4.78 5.77
N ILE A 81 3.30 -5.86 5.60
CA ILE A 81 2.75 -7.15 5.16
C ILE A 81 1.77 -7.71 6.20
N SER A 82 2.13 -7.64 7.48
CA SER A 82 1.26 -8.07 8.58
C SER A 82 -0.03 -7.28 8.59
N ASP A 83 0.04 -5.97 8.41
CA ASP A 83 -1.13 -5.10 8.37
C ASP A 83 -2.04 -5.43 7.17
N CYS A 84 -1.45 -5.65 6.00
CA CYS A 84 -2.20 -6.08 4.82
C CYS A 84 -2.94 -7.39 5.08
N ALA A 85 -2.26 -8.36 5.68
CA ALA A 85 -2.85 -9.67 5.98
C ALA A 85 -4.02 -9.55 6.97
N LYS A 86 -3.88 -8.74 8.00
CA LYS A 86 -4.94 -8.49 8.98
C LYS A 86 -6.14 -7.81 8.34
N ILE A 87 -5.89 -6.81 7.52
CA ILE A 87 -6.94 -6.09 6.79
C ILE A 87 -7.70 -7.04 5.88
N GLU A 88 -6.98 -7.85 5.09
CA GLU A 88 -7.61 -8.79 4.17
C GLU A 88 -8.43 -9.84 4.92
N GLN A 89 -7.91 -10.35 6.03
CA GLN A 89 -8.62 -11.31 6.86
C GLN A 89 -9.93 -10.71 7.39
N ASN A 90 -9.91 -9.46 7.81
CA ASN A 90 -11.09 -8.76 8.28
C ASN A 90 -12.10 -8.54 7.13
N ILE A 91 -11.64 -8.22 5.95
CA ILE A 91 -12.48 -8.06 4.75
C ILE A 91 -13.19 -9.38 4.44
N LYS A 92 -12.44 -10.49 4.44
CA LYS A 92 -13.00 -11.83 4.21
C LYS A 92 -14.07 -12.16 5.23
N TYR A 93 -13.80 -11.89 6.50
CA TYR A 93 -14.77 -12.12 7.59
C TYR A 93 -16.06 -11.34 7.37
N LEU A 94 -15.95 -10.05 7.06
CA LEU A 94 -17.11 -9.19 6.86
C LEU A 94 -17.93 -9.61 5.63
N ILE A 95 -17.27 -10.05 4.57
CA ILE A 95 -17.96 -10.56 3.39
C ILE A 95 -18.72 -11.85 3.73
N MET A 96 -18.11 -12.76 4.49
CA MET A 96 -18.75 -14.00 4.91
C MET A 96 -19.97 -13.73 5.79
N GLU A 97 -19.97 -12.65 6.56
CA GLU A 97 -21.10 -12.24 7.39
C GLU A 97 -22.18 -11.51 6.60
N GLY A 98 -22.01 -11.40 5.27
CA GLY A 98 -23.01 -10.76 4.40
C GLY A 98 -22.99 -9.24 4.42
N ASN A 99 -21.90 -8.63 4.88
CA ASN A 99 -21.79 -7.17 4.90
C ASN A 99 -21.44 -6.64 3.50
N GLU A 100 -22.40 -5.93 2.88
CA GLU A 100 -22.27 -5.43 1.52
C GLU A 100 -21.53 -4.09 1.40
N PHE A 101 -21.23 -3.44 2.52
CA PHE A 101 -20.67 -2.09 2.54
C PHE A 101 -19.16 -2.04 2.81
N ILE A 102 -18.47 -3.08 2.45
CA ILE A 102 -17.02 -3.14 2.64
C ILE A 102 -16.28 -2.62 1.41
#